data_dff77e4123aa7bf51e8776fa27daa213
#
_entry.id   dff77e4123aa7bf51e8776fa27daa213
#
_cell.length_a   1.000
_cell.length_b   1.000
_cell.length_c   1.000
_cell.angle_alpha   90.00
_cell.angle_beta   90.00
_cell.angle_gamma   90.00
#
_symmetry.space_group_name_H-M   'P 1'
#
loop_
_entity.id
_entity.type
_entity.pdbx_description
1 polymer ?
#
loop_
_entity_poly.entity_id
_entity_poly.type
_entity_poly.pdbx_seq_one_letter_code
_entity_poly.pdbx_strand_id
1 'polypeptide(L)'
;MPTRKDFRVEKCDDCIRITRNDVDGDKHTHVKSKHLAETIINNVCSEKIPLHSHSRTLESMKRLSDNEKYIKKIEEILTVRKQKGRKQNYFNPGIKKSF
;
A
#
# COMPACT_ATOMS: atom_id res chain seq x y z
N MET A 1 11.71 -1.62 -14.58
CA MET A 1 11.41 -1.30 -13.19
C MET A 1 11.68 0.16 -12.91
N PRO A 2 10.86 0.83 -12.13
CA PRO A 2 11.14 2.21 -11.78
C PRO A 2 12.35 2.32 -10.88
N THR A 3 12.98 3.47 -10.91
CA THR A 3 14.08 3.78 -10.02
C THR A 3 13.66 4.94 -9.13
N ARG A 4 14.44 5.22 -8.10
CA ARG A 4 14.13 6.30 -7.19
C ARG A 4 13.96 7.64 -7.91
N LYS A 5 14.65 7.85 -9.01
CA LYS A 5 14.54 9.09 -9.78
C LYS A 5 13.18 9.30 -10.41
N ASP A 6 12.42 8.22 -10.55
CA ASP A 6 11.09 8.32 -11.15
C ASP A 6 10.04 8.78 -10.15
N PHE A 7 10.42 8.99 -8.91
CA PHE A 7 9.50 9.43 -7.87
C PHE A 7 9.85 10.83 -7.40
N ARG A 8 8.84 11.68 -7.28
CA ARG A 8 8.98 13.00 -6.71
C ARG A 8 8.35 13.02 -5.33
N VAL A 9 9.10 13.50 -4.34
CA VAL A 9 8.64 13.57 -2.96
C VAL A 9 8.49 15.04 -2.59
N GLU A 10 7.28 15.44 -2.22
CA GLU A 10 6.99 16.83 -1.87
C GLU A 10 6.30 16.90 -0.52
N LYS A 11 6.59 17.96 0.22
CA LYS A 11 5.90 18.17 1.48
C LYS A 11 4.61 18.93 1.22
N CYS A 12 3.50 18.38 1.70
CA CYS A 12 2.22 19.07 1.73
C CYS A 12 1.99 19.61 3.15
N ASP A 13 0.79 20.06 3.45
CA ASP A 13 0.51 20.69 4.74
C ASP A 13 0.88 19.78 5.91
N ASP A 14 0.22 18.62 6.02
CA ASP A 14 0.46 17.70 7.13
C ASP A 14 0.95 16.34 6.65
N CYS A 15 1.39 16.23 5.42
CA CYS A 15 1.75 14.95 4.85
C CYS A 15 2.86 15.10 3.82
N ILE A 16 3.31 13.96 3.31
CA ILE A 16 4.31 13.90 2.23
C ILE A 16 3.60 13.31 1.02
N ARG A 17 3.72 13.97 -0.13
CA ARG A 17 3.16 13.48 -1.38
C ARG A 17 4.25 12.82 -2.20
N ILE A 18 4.00 11.59 -2.65
CA ILE A 18 4.89 10.87 -3.55
C ILE A 18 4.19 10.78 -4.91
N THR A 19 4.87 11.20 -5.97
CA THR A 19 4.32 11.19 -7.33
C THR A 19 5.25 10.43 -8.26
N ARG A 20 4.68 9.59 -9.15
CA ARG A 20 5.44 8.96 -10.22
C ARG A 20 5.52 9.91 -11.40
N ASN A 21 6.75 10.09 -11.92
CA ASN A 21 6.99 11.01 -13.05
C ASN A 21 7.20 10.30 -14.37
N ASP A 22 7.39 8.99 -14.34
CA ASP A 22 7.77 8.21 -15.52
C ASP A 22 6.61 7.48 -16.18
N VAL A 23 5.41 7.62 -15.67
CA VAL A 23 4.23 6.94 -16.23
C VAL A 23 3.17 7.97 -16.59
N ASP A 24 2.33 7.62 -17.56
CA ASP A 24 1.20 8.46 -17.93
C ASP A 24 0.13 8.38 -16.84
N GLY A 25 -0.59 9.48 -16.69
CA GLY A 25 -1.64 9.55 -15.70
C GLY A 25 -1.10 10.04 -14.36
N ASP A 26 -2.02 10.19 -13.43
CA ASP A 26 -1.70 10.76 -12.13
C ASP A 26 -1.57 9.64 -11.10
N LYS A 27 -0.35 9.13 -10.95
CA LYS A 27 -0.07 8.13 -9.91
C LYS A 27 0.62 8.82 -8.75
N HIS A 28 -0.12 9.00 -7.67
CA HIS A 28 0.44 9.62 -6.47
C HIS A 28 -0.21 9.02 -5.21
N THR A 29 0.44 9.25 -4.09
CA THR A 29 -0.10 8.87 -2.79
C THR A 29 0.40 9.84 -1.73
N HIS A 30 -0.28 9.86 -0.59
CA HIS A 30 0.10 10.71 0.54
C HIS A 30 0.45 9.83 1.72
N VAL A 31 1.55 10.16 2.39
CA VAL A 31 2.00 9.42 3.57
C VAL A 31 2.33 10.39 4.69
N LYS A 32 2.45 9.87 5.91
CA LYS A 32 2.58 10.74 7.09
C LYS A 32 3.99 11.21 7.34
N SER A 33 5.01 10.47 6.89
CA SER A 33 6.38 10.83 7.22
C SER A 33 7.30 10.58 6.05
N LYS A 34 8.44 11.27 6.08
CA LYS A 34 9.46 11.09 5.06
C LYS A 34 10.06 9.68 5.11
N HIS A 35 10.22 9.14 6.31
CA HIS A 35 10.72 7.78 6.46
C HIS A 35 9.80 6.76 5.78
N LEU A 36 8.50 6.91 5.96
CA LEU A 36 7.53 6.03 5.33
C LEU A 36 7.57 6.19 3.81
N ALA A 37 7.74 7.41 3.32
CA ALA A 37 7.85 7.68 1.89
C ALA A 37 9.05 6.92 1.30
N GLU A 38 10.19 6.98 1.96
CA GLU A 38 11.38 6.26 1.51
C GLU A 38 11.15 4.76 1.49
N THR A 39 10.53 4.22 2.52
CA THR A 39 10.22 2.80 2.60
C THR A 39 9.33 2.37 1.43
N ILE A 40 8.30 3.15 1.15
CA ILE A 40 7.36 2.84 0.06
C ILE A 40 8.07 2.87 -1.29
N ILE A 41 8.88 3.89 -1.54
CA ILE A 41 9.60 4.01 -2.79
C ILE A 41 10.56 2.81 -2.97
N ASN A 42 11.29 2.46 -1.92
CA ASN A 42 12.23 1.34 -1.98
C ASN A 42 11.51 0.03 -2.27
N ASN A 43 10.36 -0.19 -1.65
CA ASN A 43 9.59 -1.41 -1.87
C ASN A 43 9.04 -1.48 -3.29
N VAL A 44 8.53 -0.37 -3.82
CA VAL A 44 8.02 -0.36 -5.18
C VAL A 44 9.13 -0.59 -6.19
N CYS A 45 10.29 0.04 -5.97
CA CYS A 45 11.43 -0.12 -6.88
C CYS A 45 11.99 -1.53 -6.87
N SER A 46 12.00 -2.19 -5.72
CA SER A 46 12.54 -3.55 -5.60
C SER A 46 11.46 -4.62 -5.71
N GLU A 47 10.21 -4.21 -5.89
CA GLU A 47 9.06 -5.11 -5.97
C GLU A 47 8.90 -6.00 -4.75
N LYS A 48 9.19 -5.46 -3.58
CA LYS A 48 9.01 -6.16 -2.32
C LYS A 48 7.66 -5.84 -1.70
N ILE A 49 7.08 -6.84 -1.04
CA ILE A 49 5.83 -6.68 -0.31
C ILE A 49 6.06 -7.16 1.12
N PRO A 50 6.39 -6.26 2.06
CA PRO A 50 6.59 -6.67 3.45
C PRO A 50 5.25 -7.09 4.06
N LEU A 51 5.16 -8.34 4.49
CA LEU A 51 3.89 -8.90 4.96
C LEU A 51 3.41 -8.31 6.27
N HIS A 52 4.30 -7.63 6.99
CA HIS A 52 3.94 -7.01 8.27
C HIS A 52 3.54 -5.54 8.13
N SER A 53 3.56 -5.00 6.92
CA SER A 53 3.20 -3.61 6.70
C SER A 53 1.72 -3.37 6.93
N HIS A 54 1.38 -2.16 7.35
CA HIS A 54 0.00 -1.76 7.49
C HIS A 54 -0.70 -1.76 6.12
N SER A 55 -1.99 -2.03 6.14
CA SER A 55 -2.78 -2.05 4.90
C SER A 55 -2.70 -0.74 4.13
N ARG A 56 -2.65 0.38 4.84
CA ARG A 56 -2.52 1.69 4.21
C ARG A 56 -1.22 1.82 3.44
N THR A 57 -0.13 1.28 4.00
CA THR A 57 1.17 1.28 3.34
C THR A 57 1.12 0.44 2.06
N LEU A 58 0.50 -0.73 2.14
CA LEU A 58 0.35 -1.60 0.98
C LEU A 58 -0.49 -0.93 -0.11
N GLU A 59 -1.55 -0.22 0.26
CA GLU A 59 -2.36 0.49 -0.73
C GLU A 59 -1.57 1.61 -1.41
N SER A 60 -0.73 2.30 -0.66
CA SER A 60 0.13 3.33 -1.24
C SER A 60 1.09 2.74 -2.26
N MET A 61 1.69 1.60 -1.94
CA MET A 61 2.57 0.90 -2.86
C MET A 61 1.83 0.47 -4.11
N LYS A 62 0.61 -0.02 -3.94
CA LYS A 62 -0.22 -0.42 -5.07
C LYS A 62 -0.52 0.76 -6.00
N ARG A 63 -0.80 1.93 -5.43
CA ARG A 63 -1.10 3.12 -6.23
C ARG A 63 0.09 3.60 -7.05
N LEU A 64 1.29 3.46 -6.51
CA LEU A 64 2.49 3.95 -7.18
C LEU A 64 3.05 2.97 -8.19
N SER A 65 2.67 1.70 -8.13
CA SER A 65 3.21 0.69 -9.02
C SER A 65 2.46 0.67 -10.35
N ASP A 66 3.17 0.34 -11.42
CA ASP A 66 2.56 0.07 -12.72
C ASP A 66 2.75 -1.41 -13.10
N ASN A 67 3.29 -2.23 -12.21
CA ASN A 67 3.49 -3.65 -12.44
C ASN A 67 2.23 -4.40 -11.98
N GLU A 68 1.49 -4.94 -12.93
CA GLU A 68 0.22 -5.60 -12.63
C GLU A 68 0.34 -6.80 -11.72
N LYS A 69 1.42 -7.55 -11.84
CA LYS A 69 1.65 -8.71 -10.95
C LYS A 69 1.83 -8.27 -9.51
N TYR A 70 2.61 -7.21 -9.32
CA TYR A 70 2.85 -6.65 -8.01
C TYR A 70 1.55 -6.12 -7.39
N ILE A 71 0.78 -5.38 -8.19
CA ILE A 71 -0.50 -4.83 -7.75
C ILE A 71 -1.45 -5.94 -7.35
N LYS A 72 -1.54 -7.01 -8.15
CA LYS A 72 -2.41 -8.14 -7.85
C LYS A 72 -2.04 -8.82 -6.54
N LYS A 73 -0.75 -9.01 -6.29
CA LYS A 73 -0.31 -9.63 -5.06
C LYS A 73 -0.73 -8.80 -3.84
N ILE A 74 -0.58 -7.49 -3.93
CA ILE A 74 -1.01 -6.61 -2.85
C ILE A 74 -2.51 -6.69 -2.65
N GLU A 75 -3.28 -6.69 -3.73
CA GLU A 75 -4.74 -6.79 -3.66
C GLU A 75 -5.18 -8.08 -2.99
N GLU A 76 -4.51 -9.18 -3.27
CA GLU A 76 -4.82 -10.46 -2.64
C GLU A 76 -4.58 -10.40 -1.13
N ILE A 77 -3.47 -9.81 -0.72
CA ILE A 77 -3.15 -9.67 0.70
C ILE A 77 -4.21 -8.83 1.40
N LEU A 78 -4.58 -7.70 0.79
CA LEU A 78 -5.58 -6.82 1.37
C LEU A 78 -6.94 -7.49 1.46
N THR A 79 -7.30 -8.28 0.46
CA THR A 79 -8.57 -9.01 0.47
C THR A 79 -8.60 -10.04 1.60
N VAL A 80 -7.52 -10.78 1.79
CA VAL A 80 -7.43 -11.76 2.88
C VAL A 80 -7.56 -11.07 4.24
N ARG A 81 -6.90 -9.94 4.41
CA ARG A 81 -7.00 -9.18 5.66
C ARG A 81 -8.42 -8.73 5.95
N LYS A 82 -9.12 -8.27 4.93
CA LYS A 82 -10.52 -7.87 5.08
C LYS A 82 -11.40 -9.02 5.51
N GLN A 83 -11.21 -10.17 4.89
CA GLN A 83 -11.99 -11.36 5.23
C GLN A 83 -11.76 -11.81 6.66
N LYS A 84 -10.52 -11.79 7.10
CA LYS A 84 -10.19 -12.17 8.48
C LYS A 84 -10.82 -11.22 9.48
N GLY A 85 -10.75 -9.94 9.20
CA GLY A 85 -11.36 -8.94 10.07
C GLY A 85 -12.86 -9.14 10.19
N ARG A 86 -13.51 -9.44 9.07
CA ARG A 86 -14.95 -9.71 9.06
C ARG A 86 -15.30 -10.93 9.89
N LYS A 87 -14.53 -12.00 9.77
CA LYS A 87 -14.75 -13.21 10.56
C LYS A 87 -14.62 -12.94 12.04
N GLN A 88 -13.62 -12.17 12.42
CA GLN A 88 -13.44 -11.85 13.83
C GLN A 88 -14.60 -11.06 14.39
N ASN A 89 -15.14 -10.17 13.63
CA ASN A 89 -16.30 -9.41 14.05
C ASN A 89 -17.54 -10.28 14.20
N TYR A 90 -17.69 -11.28 13.38
CA TYR A 90 -18.81 -12.18 13.45
C TYR A 90 -18.76 -13.06 14.67
N PHE A 91 -17.60 -13.41 15.11
CA PHE A 91 -17.45 -14.30 16.20
C PHE A 91 -17.73 -13.68 17.49
N ASN A 92 -18.15 -12.66 17.53
CA ASN A 92 -18.47 -12.20 18.74
C ASN A 92 -19.68 -12.71 19.30
N PRO A 93 -19.60 -13.68 19.75
CA PRO A 93 -20.04 -14.35 20.25
C PRO A 93 -20.16 -15.23 20.31
N GLY A 94 -20.13 -15.43 20.42
CA GLY A 94 -20.19 -16.26 20.31
C GLY A 94 -20.82 -16.74 19.70
N ILE A 95 -21.16 -16.55 19.66
CA ILE A 95 -21.45 -16.96 18.95
C ILE A 95 -21.58 -17.34 18.25
N LYS A 96 -21.54 -17.44 18.14
CA LYS A 96 -21.44 -17.94 17.52
C LYS A 96 -21.65 -18.26 16.88
N LYS A 97 -21.75 -18.23 16.95
CA LYS A 97 -21.77 -18.59 16.35
C LYS A 97 -21.96 -18.90 15.70
N SER A 98 -22.11 -18.75 16.00
CA SER A 98 -22.11 -19.07 15.36
C SER A 98 -22.22 -19.22 14.69
N PHE A 99 -22.11 -19.31 14.79
CA PHE A 99 -22.02 -19.52 14.13
C PHE A 99 -22.02 -19.97 13.77
#